data_8ba14660a72616a41cc22746d48dbe7d
#
_entry.id   8ba14660a72616a41cc22746d48dbe7d
#
_cell.length_a   1.000
_cell.length_b   1.000
_cell.length_c   1.000
_cell.angle_alpha   90.00
_cell.angle_beta   90.00
_cell.angle_gamma   90.00
#
_symmetry.space_group_name_H-M   'P 1'
#
loop_
_entity.id
_entity.type
_entity.pdbx_description
1 polymer ?
#
loop_
_entity_poly.entity_id
_entity_poly.type
_entity_poly.pdbx_seq_one_letter_code
_entity_poly.pdbx_strand_id
1 'polypeptide(L)'
;AYSVPKADIPNIKSLMDEGCYTLHKRSVFPSSSAINWASMFMGVGTELHGYTEWGSRTPEIPSRVVNEHGISPTIFSVMRQQYPEAETGCLYEWEGIKYLVDTLALSYHAQAPDYDKYPTALCEMAEKYIKDKKPAMLAVCFDQLDHTGHAVGHDTPGYYEKLKELDGYVGRIIAAIKEAGIYDDTII
;
A
#
# COMPACT_ATOMS: atom_id res chain seq x y z
N ALA A 1 -2.28 -13.88 -4.94
CA ALA A 1 -2.01 -14.60 -6.19
C ALA A 1 -3.04 -15.70 -6.47
N TYR A 2 -3.28 -16.62 -5.54
CA TYR A 2 -4.19 -17.77 -5.73
C TYR A 2 -5.64 -17.37 -6.02
N SER A 3 -6.14 -16.31 -5.39
CA SER A 3 -7.53 -15.85 -5.51
C SER A 3 -7.78 -15.01 -6.78
N VAL A 4 -6.76 -14.30 -7.28
CA VAL A 4 -6.90 -13.36 -8.41
C VAL A 4 -7.51 -13.98 -9.66
N PRO A 5 -7.08 -15.17 -10.15
CA PRO A 5 -7.68 -15.76 -11.35
C PRO A 5 -9.15 -16.16 -11.19
N LYS A 6 -9.59 -16.43 -9.95
CA LYS A 6 -10.94 -16.92 -9.63
C LYS A 6 -11.93 -15.81 -9.34
N ALA A 7 -11.45 -14.60 -8.99
CA ALA A 7 -12.28 -13.50 -8.53
C ALA A 7 -12.93 -12.73 -9.68
N ASP A 8 -14.09 -12.14 -9.38
CA ASP A 8 -14.76 -11.15 -10.23
C ASP A 8 -14.20 -9.74 -9.89
N ILE A 9 -13.07 -9.41 -10.53
CA ILE A 9 -12.27 -8.21 -10.27
C ILE A 9 -11.89 -7.52 -11.59
N PRO A 10 -12.88 -6.95 -12.31
CA PRO A 10 -12.67 -6.42 -13.66
C PRO A 10 -11.67 -5.27 -13.71
N ASN A 11 -11.62 -4.40 -12.69
CA ASN A 11 -10.71 -3.25 -12.67
C ASN A 11 -9.25 -3.68 -12.52
N ILE A 12 -8.96 -4.60 -11.58
CA ILE A 12 -7.62 -5.17 -11.41
C ILE A 12 -7.23 -5.96 -12.67
N LYS A 13 -8.14 -6.74 -13.26
CA LYS A 13 -7.86 -7.49 -14.50
C LYS A 13 -7.55 -6.55 -15.67
N SER A 14 -8.25 -5.43 -15.81
CA SER A 14 -7.93 -4.42 -16.82
C SER A 14 -6.51 -3.88 -16.67
N LEU A 15 -6.08 -3.57 -15.44
CA LEU A 15 -4.69 -3.16 -15.17
C LEU A 15 -3.69 -4.27 -15.50
N MET A 16 -4.03 -5.53 -15.25
CA MET A 16 -3.18 -6.67 -15.62
C MET A 16 -3.06 -6.83 -17.13
N ASP A 17 -4.15 -6.63 -17.87
CA ASP A 17 -4.19 -6.76 -19.34
C ASP A 17 -3.42 -5.62 -20.04
N GLU A 18 -3.41 -4.42 -19.45
CA GLU A 18 -2.73 -3.24 -19.98
C GLU A 18 -1.28 -3.09 -19.50
N GLY A 19 -0.88 -3.80 -18.44
CA GLY A 19 0.39 -3.64 -17.77
C GLY A 19 1.22 -4.91 -17.62
N CYS A 20 2.07 -4.92 -16.62
CA CYS A 20 2.90 -6.08 -16.25
C CYS A 20 2.53 -6.58 -14.87
N TYR A 21 2.35 -7.87 -14.71
CA TYR A 21 2.02 -8.48 -13.42
C TYR A 21 2.73 -9.80 -13.19
N THR A 22 2.76 -10.24 -11.94
CA THR A 22 3.18 -11.59 -11.57
C THR A 22 2.29 -12.17 -10.48
N LEU A 23 1.95 -13.45 -10.60
CA LEU A 23 1.25 -14.22 -9.57
C LEU A 23 2.21 -15.12 -8.76
N HIS A 24 3.52 -14.95 -8.95
CA HIS A 24 4.57 -15.77 -8.33
C HIS A 24 5.39 -15.02 -7.27
N LYS A 25 4.93 -13.86 -6.81
CA LYS A 25 5.59 -13.12 -5.73
C LYS A 25 5.58 -13.97 -4.46
N ARG A 26 6.73 -13.97 -3.75
CA ARG A 26 6.86 -14.57 -2.42
C ARG A 26 6.98 -13.49 -1.36
N SER A 27 6.47 -13.78 -0.16
CA SER A 27 6.78 -12.99 1.03
C SER A 27 8.23 -13.19 1.44
N VAL A 28 8.78 -12.23 2.20
CA VAL A 28 10.03 -12.45 2.95
C VAL A 28 9.72 -13.20 4.25
N PHE A 29 10.73 -13.78 4.86
CA PHE A 29 10.61 -14.43 6.15
C PHE A 29 11.18 -13.55 7.28
N PRO A 30 10.54 -13.57 8.49
CA PRO A 30 9.27 -14.21 8.83
C PRO A 30 8.09 -13.61 8.03
N SER A 31 7.13 -14.45 7.63
CA SER A 31 6.01 -14.03 6.79
C SER A 31 4.91 -13.36 7.64
N SER A 32 5.11 -12.10 7.99
CA SER A 32 4.15 -11.31 8.76
C SER A 32 4.07 -9.84 8.30
N SER A 33 3.09 -9.11 8.82
CA SER A 33 2.67 -7.80 8.27
C SER A 33 3.78 -6.77 8.28
N ALA A 34 4.29 -6.35 9.45
CA ALA A 34 5.28 -5.28 9.51
C ALA A 34 6.54 -5.61 8.70
N ILE A 35 7.01 -6.85 8.75
CA ILE A 35 8.22 -7.30 8.05
C ILE A 35 8.06 -7.17 6.53
N ASN A 36 6.92 -7.62 5.99
CA ASN A 36 6.68 -7.58 4.55
C ASN A 36 6.38 -6.17 4.05
N TRP A 37 5.65 -5.37 4.81
CA TRP A 37 5.44 -3.96 4.48
C TRP A 37 6.77 -3.17 4.52
N ALA A 38 7.62 -3.39 5.55
CA ALA A 38 8.96 -2.81 5.59
C ALA A 38 9.77 -3.19 4.34
N SER A 39 9.79 -4.48 3.99
CA SER A 39 10.50 -4.95 2.80
C SER A 39 9.97 -4.33 1.51
N MET A 40 8.65 -4.09 1.40
CA MET A 40 8.04 -3.44 0.24
C MET A 40 8.44 -1.96 0.12
N PHE A 41 8.39 -1.21 1.23
CA PHE A 41 8.71 0.22 1.20
C PHE A 41 10.22 0.50 1.15
N MET A 42 11.03 -0.36 1.77
CA MET A 42 12.48 -0.19 1.87
C MET A 42 13.25 -0.90 0.75
N GLY A 43 12.62 -1.82 0.01
CA GLY A 43 13.25 -2.55 -1.09
C GLY A 43 14.33 -3.53 -0.66
N VAL A 44 14.37 -3.92 0.62
CA VAL A 44 15.40 -4.79 1.21
C VAL A 44 14.77 -5.85 2.11
N GLY A 45 15.52 -6.90 2.41
CA GLY A 45 15.08 -7.97 3.29
C GLY A 45 15.28 -7.67 4.78
N THR A 46 14.76 -8.55 5.61
CA THR A 46 14.78 -8.47 7.07
C THR A 46 16.20 -8.29 7.64
N GLU A 47 17.19 -8.90 7.02
CA GLU A 47 18.61 -8.82 7.42
C GLU A 47 19.22 -7.42 7.23
N LEU A 48 18.55 -6.55 6.47
CA LEU A 48 19.00 -5.17 6.23
C LEU A 48 18.14 -4.15 6.96
N HIS A 49 16.81 -4.28 6.94
CA HIS A 49 15.94 -3.31 7.61
C HIS A 49 15.73 -3.60 9.10
N GLY A 50 15.92 -4.84 9.56
CA GLY A 50 15.92 -5.22 10.98
C GLY A 50 14.55 -5.38 11.65
N TYR A 51 13.45 -5.21 10.94
CA TYR A 51 12.10 -5.48 11.46
C TYR A 51 11.85 -6.98 11.46
N THR A 52 11.51 -7.58 12.62
CA THR A 52 11.44 -9.04 12.78
C THR A 52 10.14 -9.53 13.40
N GLU A 53 9.29 -8.64 13.92
CA GLU A 53 8.05 -8.99 14.60
C GLU A 53 6.82 -8.54 13.80
N TRP A 54 5.68 -9.19 14.05
CA TRP A 54 4.41 -8.88 13.37
C TRP A 54 4.00 -7.41 13.46
N GLY A 55 4.13 -6.81 14.63
CA GLY A 55 3.70 -5.45 14.92
C GLY A 55 4.86 -4.49 15.18
N SER A 56 6.04 -4.76 14.61
CA SER A 56 7.22 -3.91 14.81
C SER A 56 6.93 -2.44 14.54
N ARG A 57 7.27 -1.59 15.48
CA ARG A 57 7.22 -0.13 15.36
C ARG A 57 8.60 0.49 15.19
N THR A 58 9.61 -0.24 15.58
CA THR A 58 11.04 0.05 15.38
C THR A 58 11.72 -1.26 15.03
N PRO A 59 12.85 -1.24 14.32
CA PRO A 59 13.58 -2.47 14.02
C PRO A 59 14.14 -3.10 15.31
N GLU A 60 13.88 -4.39 15.53
CA GLU A 60 14.42 -5.16 16.67
C GLU A 60 15.92 -5.41 16.52
N ILE A 61 16.40 -5.48 15.29
CA ILE A 61 17.82 -5.55 14.96
C ILE A 61 18.18 -4.21 14.29
N PRO A 62 19.25 -3.53 14.71
CA PRO A 62 19.64 -2.27 14.08
C PRO A 62 19.73 -2.39 12.56
N SER A 63 19.02 -1.52 11.84
CA SER A 63 19.08 -1.45 10.38
C SER A 63 20.51 -1.21 9.93
N ARG A 64 20.96 -1.90 8.90
CA ARG A 64 22.36 -1.78 8.41
C ARG A 64 22.64 -0.43 7.75
N VAL A 65 21.62 0.17 7.16
CA VAL A 65 21.69 1.51 6.56
C VAL A 65 20.49 2.29 7.08
N VAL A 66 20.74 3.50 7.53
CA VAL A 66 19.68 4.45 7.94
C VAL A 66 19.91 5.78 7.19
N ASN A 67 18.82 6.49 6.93
CA ASN A 67 18.85 7.84 6.39
C ASN A 67 18.97 8.88 7.51
N GLU A 68 18.90 10.17 7.16
CA GLU A 68 18.94 11.30 8.10
C GLU A 68 17.82 11.29 9.15
N HIS A 69 16.73 10.57 8.89
CA HIS A 69 15.60 10.42 9.81
C HIS A 69 15.72 9.21 10.74
N GLY A 70 16.82 8.45 10.62
CA GLY A 70 17.08 7.30 11.50
C GLY A 70 16.31 6.03 11.15
N ILE A 71 15.71 5.96 9.96
CA ILE A 71 15.01 4.78 9.44
C ILE A 71 15.75 4.23 8.20
N SER A 72 15.61 2.94 7.93
CA SER A 72 16.08 2.37 6.66
C SER A 72 15.46 3.13 5.48
N PRO A 73 16.25 3.53 4.45
CA PRO A 73 15.72 4.30 3.34
C PRO A 73 14.49 3.63 2.71
N THR A 74 13.46 4.42 2.47
CA THR A 74 12.21 3.96 1.82
C THR A 74 12.12 4.54 0.41
N ILE A 75 11.25 4.00 -0.41
CA ILE A 75 10.94 4.55 -1.73
C ILE A 75 10.56 6.04 -1.65
N PHE A 76 9.91 6.47 -0.56
CA PHE A 76 9.55 7.87 -0.35
C PHE A 76 10.77 8.75 -0.02
N SER A 77 11.69 8.27 0.81
CA SER A 77 12.93 9.04 1.09
C SER A 77 13.82 9.14 -0.14
N VAL A 78 13.90 8.08 -0.97
CA VAL A 78 14.62 8.13 -2.25
C VAL A 78 13.96 9.13 -3.20
N MET A 79 12.62 9.12 -3.29
CA MET A 79 11.87 10.09 -4.09
C MET A 79 12.12 11.52 -3.62
N ARG A 80 12.08 11.76 -2.30
CA ARG A 80 12.31 13.08 -1.70
C ARG A 80 13.72 13.61 -1.98
N GLN A 81 14.74 12.76 -1.93
CA GLN A 81 16.11 13.14 -2.25
C GLN A 81 16.27 13.55 -3.71
N GLN A 82 15.63 12.82 -4.63
CA GLN A 82 15.74 13.10 -6.07
C GLN A 82 14.88 14.30 -6.50
N TYR A 83 13.71 14.46 -5.87
CA TYR A 83 12.70 15.47 -6.19
C TYR A 83 12.18 16.11 -4.91
N PRO A 84 12.92 17.08 -4.34
CA PRO A 84 12.60 17.67 -3.02
C PRO A 84 11.21 18.28 -2.91
N GLU A 85 10.66 18.79 -4.02
CA GLU A 85 9.35 19.45 -4.05
C GLU A 85 8.20 18.52 -4.48
N ALA A 86 8.49 17.24 -4.75
CA ALA A 86 7.47 16.31 -5.20
C ALA A 86 6.40 16.07 -4.13
N GLU A 87 5.14 16.17 -4.51
CA GLU A 87 4.03 15.80 -3.64
C GLU A 87 3.97 14.28 -3.51
N THR A 88 4.08 13.76 -2.28
CA THR A 88 4.09 12.33 -1.99
C THR A 88 3.15 12.01 -0.86
N GLY A 89 2.42 10.89 -0.96
CA GLY A 89 1.42 10.51 0.03
C GLY A 89 1.46 9.03 0.40
N CYS A 90 1.02 8.73 1.65
CA CYS A 90 0.76 7.38 2.10
C CYS A 90 -0.53 7.35 2.93
N LEU A 91 -1.54 6.66 2.44
CA LEU A 91 -2.84 6.49 3.09
C LEU A 91 -3.03 5.03 3.48
N TYR A 92 -3.52 4.75 4.67
CA TYR A 92 -3.55 3.39 5.16
C TYR A 92 -4.69 3.15 6.15
N GLU A 93 -5.14 1.91 6.26
CA GLU A 93 -6.12 1.46 7.27
C GLU A 93 -5.41 0.95 8.52
N TRP A 94 -4.37 0.12 8.37
CA TRP A 94 -3.61 -0.40 9.50
C TRP A 94 -2.55 0.60 9.99
N GLU A 95 -2.65 0.99 11.27
CA GLU A 95 -1.74 1.98 11.89
C GLU A 95 -0.26 1.61 11.77
N GLY A 96 0.06 0.32 11.72
CA GLY A 96 1.42 -0.18 11.61
C GLY A 96 2.22 0.41 10.44
N ILE A 97 1.56 0.77 9.35
CA ILE A 97 2.20 1.33 8.15
C ILE A 97 3.03 2.59 8.48
N LYS A 98 2.56 3.46 9.37
CA LYS A 98 3.26 4.72 9.70
C LYS A 98 4.66 4.51 10.31
N TYR A 99 4.94 3.33 10.86
CA TYR A 99 6.24 2.99 11.44
C TYR A 99 7.21 2.34 10.43
N LEU A 100 6.71 2.04 9.24
CA LEU A 100 7.43 1.30 8.19
C LEU A 100 7.71 2.16 6.96
N VAL A 101 7.14 3.36 6.94
CA VAL A 101 7.42 4.40 5.95
C VAL A 101 8.18 5.54 6.61
N ASP A 102 9.00 6.24 5.85
CA ASP A 102 9.66 7.45 6.31
C ASP A 102 8.66 8.61 6.26
N THR A 103 7.93 8.83 7.36
CA THR A 103 6.88 9.86 7.43
C THR A 103 7.43 11.28 7.28
N LEU A 104 8.72 11.52 7.58
CA LEU A 104 9.36 12.81 7.40
C LEU A 104 9.72 13.09 5.92
N ALA A 105 9.78 12.05 5.09
CA ALA A 105 9.97 12.18 3.65
C ALA A 105 8.65 12.39 2.88
N LEU A 106 7.49 12.18 3.53
CA LEU A 106 6.17 12.34 2.92
C LEU A 106 5.67 13.79 2.99
N SER A 107 4.92 14.23 1.97
CA SER A 107 4.15 15.47 2.02
C SER A 107 2.89 15.29 2.88
N TYR A 108 2.30 14.10 2.81
CA TYR A 108 1.10 13.76 3.58
C TYR A 108 1.02 12.27 3.90
N HIS A 109 0.65 11.94 5.11
CA HIS A 109 0.22 10.59 5.46
C HIS A 109 -0.96 10.64 6.42
N ALA A 110 -1.86 9.68 6.31
CA ALA A 110 -3.00 9.59 7.21
C ALA A 110 -3.52 8.16 7.32
N GLN A 111 -3.97 7.82 8.53
CA GLN A 111 -4.75 6.63 8.76
C GLN A 111 -6.22 6.91 8.47
N ALA A 112 -6.87 6.03 7.71
CA ALA A 112 -8.30 6.07 7.51
C ALA A 112 -9.06 5.74 8.82
N PRO A 113 -10.28 6.23 8.99
CA PRO A 113 -11.16 5.78 10.05
C PRO A 113 -11.41 4.27 10.02
N ASP A 114 -11.92 3.74 11.12
CA ASP A 114 -12.34 2.35 11.28
C ASP A 114 -13.20 1.88 10.09
N TYR A 115 -12.68 0.95 9.30
CA TYR A 115 -13.32 0.48 8.07
C TYR A 115 -14.55 -0.41 8.32
N ASP A 116 -14.73 -0.95 9.52
CA ASP A 116 -15.97 -1.66 9.87
C ASP A 116 -17.16 -0.69 9.93
N LYS A 117 -16.90 0.57 10.24
CA LYS A 117 -17.91 1.64 10.28
C LYS A 117 -17.94 2.47 8.99
N TYR A 118 -16.76 2.65 8.38
CA TYR A 118 -16.57 3.54 7.22
C TYR A 118 -15.75 2.82 6.14
N PRO A 119 -16.30 1.77 5.49
CA PRO A 119 -15.52 0.89 4.60
C PRO A 119 -14.95 1.61 3.36
N THR A 120 -15.55 2.72 2.95
CA THR A 120 -15.12 3.51 1.79
C THR A 120 -14.14 4.63 2.13
N ALA A 121 -13.88 4.88 3.42
CA ALA A 121 -13.16 6.08 3.85
C ALA A 121 -11.75 6.19 3.24
N LEU A 122 -10.98 5.12 3.20
CA LEU A 122 -9.65 5.14 2.60
C LEU A 122 -9.71 5.45 1.10
N CYS A 123 -10.67 4.87 0.38
CA CYS A 123 -10.89 5.16 -1.03
C CYS A 123 -11.26 6.64 -1.25
N GLU A 124 -12.17 7.19 -0.46
CA GLU A 124 -12.58 8.61 -0.52
C GLU A 124 -11.42 9.55 -0.22
N MET A 125 -10.59 9.22 0.76
CA MET A 125 -9.37 9.98 1.07
C MET A 125 -8.40 9.97 -0.12
N ALA A 126 -8.20 8.80 -0.75
CA ALA A 126 -7.34 8.66 -1.92
C ALA A 126 -7.87 9.47 -3.12
N GLU A 127 -9.17 9.35 -3.44
CA GLU A 127 -9.83 10.13 -4.49
C GLU A 127 -9.64 11.64 -4.29
N LYS A 128 -9.89 12.11 -3.07
CA LYS A 128 -9.72 13.52 -2.73
C LYS A 128 -8.28 13.99 -2.88
N TYR A 129 -7.33 13.22 -2.33
CA TYR A 129 -5.92 13.57 -2.38
C TYR A 129 -5.39 13.60 -3.83
N ILE A 130 -5.78 12.62 -4.65
CA ILE A 130 -5.42 12.57 -6.07
C ILE A 130 -5.92 13.81 -6.80
N LYS A 131 -7.20 14.16 -6.63
CA LYS A 131 -7.82 15.29 -7.32
C LYS A 131 -7.25 16.65 -6.88
N ASP A 132 -7.02 16.81 -5.57
CA ASP A 132 -6.56 18.07 -5.00
C ASP A 132 -5.07 18.32 -5.20
N LYS A 133 -4.26 17.27 -5.13
CA LYS A 133 -2.80 17.37 -5.03
C LYS A 133 -2.04 16.81 -6.23
N LYS A 134 -2.64 15.90 -7.00
CA LYS A 134 -1.98 15.21 -8.11
C LYS A 134 -0.58 14.70 -7.72
N PRO A 135 -0.49 13.83 -6.70
CA PRO A 135 0.79 13.44 -6.13
C PRO A 135 1.69 12.75 -7.16
N ALA A 136 2.99 13.00 -7.07
CA ALA A 136 3.98 12.30 -7.89
C ALA A 136 4.16 10.84 -7.44
N MET A 137 3.83 10.53 -6.17
CA MET A 137 3.79 9.17 -5.64
C MET A 137 2.72 9.06 -4.55
N LEU A 138 1.89 8.04 -4.64
CA LEU A 138 0.88 7.73 -3.62
C LEU A 138 0.84 6.23 -3.33
N ALA A 139 0.95 5.86 -2.06
CA ALA A 139 0.61 4.52 -1.59
C ALA A 139 -0.77 4.55 -0.91
N VAL A 140 -1.63 3.58 -1.25
CA VAL A 140 -2.93 3.37 -0.62
C VAL A 140 -2.99 1.94 -0.11
N CYS A 141 -2.98 1.76 1.21
CA CYS A 141 -2.79 0.46 1.86
C CYS A 141 -4.11 0.00 2.51
N PHE A 142 -4.89 -0.80 1.79
CA PHE A 142 -6.09 -1.45 2.31
C PHE A 142 -5.74 -2.66 3.18
N ASP A 143 -6.40 -2.79 4.33
CA ASP A 143 -6.26 -3.89 5.29
C ASP A 143 -7.48 -4.85 5.27
N GLN A 144 -8.61 -4.39 4.78
CA GLN A 144 -9.91 -5.05 4.81
C GLN A 144 -9.89 -6.49 4.28
N LEU A 145 -9.10 -6.78 3.22
CA LEU A 145 -9.05 -8.11 2.65
C LEU A 145 -8.32 -9.10 3.56
N ASP A 146 -7.24 -8.66 4.19
CA ASP A 146 -6.48 -9.45 5.15
C ASP A 146 -7.35 -9.74 6.38
N HIS A 147 -8.01 -8.72 6.94
CA HIS A 147 -8.95 -8.85 8.05
C HIS A 147 -10.08 -9.85 7.72
N THR A 148 -10.68 -9.74 6.54
CA THR A 148 -11.72 -10.69 6.09
C THR A 148 -11.15 -12.10 5.97
N GLY A 149 -9.93 -12.25 5.44
CA GLY A 149 -9.25 -13.54 5.35
C GLY A 149 -9.03 -14.20 6.71
N HIS A 150 -8.71 -13.43 7.73
CA HIS A 150 -8.60 -13.90 9.11
C HIS A 150 -9.96 -14.28 9.72
N ALA A 151 -11.01 -13.52 9.41
CA ALA A 151 -12.35 -13.73 9.99
C ALA A 151 -13.09 -14.93 9.38
N VAL A 152 -13.06 -15.09 8.06
CA VAL A 152 -13.88 -16.11 7.36
C VAL A 152 -13.05 -17.15 6.59
N GLY A 153 -11.74 -17.00 6.58
CA GLY A 153 -10.80 -17.83 5.81
C GLY A 153 -10.59 -17.31 4.39
N HIS A 154 -9.39 -17.57 3.89
CA HIS A 154 -9.03 -17.31 2.50
C HIS A 154 -9.72 -18.35 1.59
N ASP A 155 -10.03 -17.99 0.35
CA ASP A 155 -10.70 -18.86 -0.63
C ASP A 155 -12.15 -19.24 -0.25
N THR A 156 -12.86 -18.36 0.46
CA THR A 156 -14.28 -18.49 0.82
C THR A 156 -15.14 -17.50 0.03
N PRO A 157 -16.47 -17.71 -0.08
CA PRO A 157 -17.36 -16.73 -0.73
C PRO A 157 -17.23 -15.33 -0.14
N GLY A 158 -17.21 -15.17 1.19
CA GLY A 158 -17.05 -13.87 1.84
C GLY A 158 -15.73 -13.17 1.52
N TYR A 159 -14.63 -13.94 1.38
CA TYR A 159 -13.35 -13.38 0.94
C TYR A 159 -13.42 -12.86 -0.50
N TYR A 160 -14.08 -13.59 -1.40
CA TYR A 160 -14.24 -13.16 -2.79
C TYR A 160 -15.17 -11.96 -2.96
N GLU A 161 -16.21 -11.87 -2.14
CA GLU A 161 -17.08 -10.68 -2.10
C GLU A 161 -16.31 -9.45 -1.64
N LYS A 162 -15.49 -9.56 -0.59
CA LYS A 162 -14.62 -8.46 -0.15
C LYS A 162 -13.58 -8.09 -1.23
N LEU A 163 -13.00 -9.05 -1.89
CA LEU A 163 -12.05 -8.79 -2.98
C LEU A 163 -12.72 -8.05 -4.15
N LYS A 164 -13.97 -8.41 -4.49
CA LYS A 164 -14.79 -7.70 -5.48
C LYS A 164 -15.11 -6.28 -5.05
N GLU A 165 -15.43 -6.07 -3.77
CA GLU A 165 -15.67 -4.73 -3.21
C GLU A 165 -14.43 -3.84 -3.35
N LEU A 166 -13.25 -4.36 -2.96
CA LEU A 166 -11.97 -3.65 -3.09
C LEU A 166 -11.59 -3.39 -4.56
N ASP A 167 -11.92 -4.29 -5.46
CA ASP A 167 -11.77 -4.03 -6.91
C ASP A 167 -12.59 -2.81 -7.35
N GLY A 168 -13.79 -2.65 -6.78
CA GLY A 168 -14.59 -1.43 -6.98
C GLY A 168 -13.87 -0.16 -6.49
N TYR A 169 -13.16 -0.23 -5.37
CA TYR A 169 -12.36 0.90 -4.88
C TYR A 169 -11.16 1.20 -5.80
N VAL A 170 -10.52 0.17 -6.33
CA VAL A 170 -9.48 0.35 -7.37
C VAL A 170 -10.06 1.07 -8.58
N GLY A 171 -11.26 0.67 -9.05
CA GLY A 171 -11.95 1.36 -10.15
C GLY A 171 -12.23 2.83 -9.87
N ARG A 172 -12.66 3.17 -8.65
CA ARG A 172 -12.87 4.55 -8.21
C ARG A 172 -11.57 5.36 -8.20
N ILE A 173 -10.48 4.79 -7.71
CA ILE A 173 -9.15 5.44 -7.71
C ILE A 173 -8.69 5.70 -9.14
N ILE A 174 -8.85 4.74 -10.05
CA ILE A 174 -8.55 4.92 -11.48
C ILE A 174 -9.39 6.06 -12.08
N ALA A 175 -10.67 6.12 -11.75
CA ALA A 175 -11.55 7.20 -12.20
C ALA A 175 -11.07 8.56 -11.69
N ALA A 176 -10.66 8.65 -10.41
CA ALA A 176 -10.12 9.88 -9.83
C ALA A 176 -8.82 10.34 -10.53
N ILE A 177 -7.94 9.42 -10.91
CA ILE A 177 -6.72 9.71 -11.67
C ILE A 177 -7.07 10.26 -13.05
N LYS A 178 -8.09 9.67 -13.74
CA LYS A 178 -8.61 10.15 -15.03
C LYS A 178 -9.25 11.54 -14.91
N GLU A 179 -10.10 11.77 -13.91
CA GLU A 179 -10.72 13.06 -13.64
C GLU A 179 -9.70 14.15 -13.29
N ALA A 180 -8.60 13.77 -12.63
CA ALA A 180 -7.48 14.68 -12.35
C ALA A 180 -6.65 15.02 -13.60
N GLY A 181 -6.85 14.31 -14.72
CA GLY A 181 -6.16 14.52 -15.99
C GLY A 181 -4.69 14.10 -15.95
N ILE A 182 -4.33 13.07 -15.15
CA ILE A 182 -2.97 12.59 -15.00
C ILE A 182 -2.83 11.10 -15.34
N TYR A 183 -3.87 10.47 -15.90
CA TYR A 183 -3.88 9.02 -16.14
C TYR A 183 -2.79 8.56 -17.11
N ASP A 184 -2.58 9.29 -18.19
CA ASP A 184 -1.61 8.92 -19.22
C ASP A 184 -0.14 9.05 -18.74
N ASP A 185 0.09 9.81 -17.68
CA ASP A 185 1.40 10.02 -17.05
C ASP A 185 1.54 9.24 -15.73
N THR A 186 0.58 8.35 -15.40
CA THR A 186 0.57 7.60 -14.13
C THR A 186 0.84 6.12 -14.35
N ILE A 187 1.76 5.58 -13.55
CA ILE A 187 1.95 4.13 -13.40
C ILE A 187 1.12 3.68 -12.20
N ILE A 188 0.25 2.68 -12.39
CA ILE A 188 -0.61 2.09 -11.37
C ILE A 188 -0.16 0.67 -11.05
#